data_13ecb2bddae2b1cedc40a3608cf34980
#
_entry.id   13ecb2bddae2b1cedc40a3608cf34980
#
_cell.length_a   1.000
_cell.length_b   1.000
_cell.length_c   1.000
_cell.angle_alpha   90.00
_cell.angle_beta   90.00
_cell.angle_gamma   90.00
#
_symmetry.space_group_name_H-M   'P 1'
#
loop_
_entity.id
_entity.type
_entity.pdbx_description
1 polymer ?
#
loop_
_entity_poly.entity_id
_entity_poly.type
_entity_poly.pdbx_seq_one_letter_code
_entity_poly.pdbx_strand_id
1 'polypeptide(L)' 'MKKIQILGPGCPKCKKLAENAEAAAKELGIEFALEKVTEINEIMKFGVMVTPALAIDGQVKVTGKVATPEEIKQMLS' A
#
# COMPACT_ATOMS: atom_id res chain seq x y z
N MET A 1 11.21 -11.44 -0.13
CA MET A 1 10.94 -10.04 -0.48
C MET A 1 9.45 -9.75 -0.34
N LYS A 2 9.11 -8.65 0.30
CA LYS A 2 7.71 -8.24 0.44
C LYS A 2 7.26 -7.49 -0.80
N LYS A 3 6.06 -7.76 -1.24
CA LYS A 3 5.44 -7.02 -2.35
C LYS A 3 4.38 -6.09 -1.78
N ILE A 4 4.63 -4.79 -1.89
CA ILE A 4 3.72 -3.76 -1.39
C ILE A 4 3.01 -3.14 -2.58
N GLN A 5 1.69 -3.15 -2.56
CA GLN A 5 0.89 -2.58 -3.65
C GLN A 5 0.02 -1.46 -3.11
N ILE A 6 0.11 -0.30 -3.75
CA ILE A 6 -0.71 0.86 -3.41
C ILE A 6 -1.82 0.94 -4.44
N LEU A 7 -3.04 0.77 -3.99
CA LEU A 7 -4.21 0.72 -4.86
C LEU A 7 -4.90 2.07 -4.88
N GLY A 8 -4.92 2.70 -6.04
CA GLY A 8 -5.59 3.99 -6.18
C GLY A 8 -5.22 4.68 -7.47
N PRO A 9 -6.06 5.61 -7.95
CA PRO A 9 -5.89 6.26 -9.24
C PRO A 9 -4.85 7.40 -9.25
N GLY A 10 -3.99 7.49 -8.22
CA GLY A 10 -2.94 8.50 -8.20
C GLY A 10 -3.30 9.79 -7.50
N CYS A 11 -4.30 9.77 -6.63
CA CYS A 11 -4.68 10.95 -5.85
C CYS A 11 -3.59 11.30 -4.82
N PRO A 12 -3.62 12.52 -4.25
CA PRO A 12 -2.63 12.91 -3.25
C PRO A 12 -2.53 11.95 -2.06
N LYS A 13 -3.66 11.42 -1.62
CA LYS A 13 -3.66 10.43 -0.52
C LYS A 13 -2.95 9.14 -0.93
N CYS A 14 -3.09 8.73 -2.19
CA CYS A 14 -2.42 7.54 -2.69
C CYS A 14 -0.91 7.74 -2.69
N LYS A 15 -0.44 8.92 -3.07
CA LYS A 15 0.97 9.26 -3.04
C LYS A 15 1.51 9.23 -1.61
N LYS A 16 0.76 9.80 -0.68
CA LYS A 16 1.17 9.84 0.72
C LYS A 16 1.26 8.45 1.31
N LEU A 17 0.30 7.60 0.97
CA LEU A 17 0.32 6.21 1.43
C LEU A 17 1.53 5.47 0.88
N ALA A 18 1.86 5.70 -0.39
CA ALA A 18 3.04 5.08 -1.00
C ALA A 18 4.32 5.53 -0.30
N GLU A 19 4.44 6.83 0.00
CA GLU A 19 5.60 7.36 0.70
C GLU A 19 5.73 6.73 2.09
N ASN A 20 4.62 6.62 2.80
CA ASN A 20 4.61 6.03 4.13
C ASN A 20 5.00 4.54 4.09
N ALA A 21 4.51 3.82 3.10
CA ALA A 21 4.85 2.40 2.93
C ALA A 21 6.34 2.22 2.64
N GLU A 22 6.88 3.06 1.77
CA GLU A 22 8.30 3.01 1.45
C GLU A 22 9.15 3.32 2.66
N ALA A 23 8.78 4.36 3.41
CA ALA A 23 9.50 4.74 4.61
C ALA A 23 9.49 3.61 5.65
N ALA A 24 8.34 2.98 5.84
CA ALA A 24 8.20 1.87 6.78
C ALA A 24 9.10 0.70 6.42
N ALA A 25 9.10 0.31 5.15
CA ALA A 25 9.92 -0.81 4.69
C ALA A 25 11.42 -0.52 4.83
N LYS A 26 11.81 0.71 4.51
CA LYS A 26 13.22 1.12 4.64
C LYS A 26 13.67 1.12 6.10
N GLU A 27 12.80 1.58 7.01
CA GLU A 27 13.13 1.58 8.42
C GLU A 27 13.31 0.17 8.97
N LEU A 28 12.53 -0.78 8.47
CA LEU A 28 12.66 -2.16 8.88
C LEU A 28 13.87 -2.86 8.25
N GLY A 29 14.46 -2.24 7.24
CA GLY A 29 15.61 -2.81 6.55
C GLY A 29 15.28 -4.07 5.76
N ILE A 30 14.03 -4.24 5.35
CA ILE A 30 13.61 -5.41 4.58
C ILE A 30 13.69 -5.12 3.08
N GLU A 31 13.85 -6.18 2.31
CA GLU A 31 13.75 -6.07 0.86
C GLU A 31 12.28 -6.01 0.47
N PHE A 32 11.93 -5.11 -0.42
CA PHE A 32 10.55 -4.94 -0.84
C PHE A 32 10.47 -4.46 -2.28
N ALA A 33 9.31 -4.71 -2.88
CA ALA A 33 8.96 -4.16 -4.18
C ALA A 33 7.70 -3.32 -3.98
N LEU A 34 7.74 -2.08 -4.42
CA LEU A 34 6.59 -1.17 -4.31
C LEU A 34 5.97 -1.01 -5.69
N GLU A 35 4.69 -1.31 -5.79
CA GLU A 35 3.96 -1.21 -7.05
C GLU A 35 2.73 -0.34 -6.85
N LYS A 36 2.48 0.57 -7.78
CA LYS A 36 1.28 1.41 -7.76
C LYS A 36 0.28 0.82 -8.73
N VAL A 37 -0.88 0.43 -8.21
CA VAL A 37 -1.96 -0.12 -9.02
C VAL A 37 -2.97 0.98 -9.25
N THR A 38 -2.99 1.54 -10.45
CA THR A 38 -3.85 2.67 -10.78
C THR A 38 -5.06 2.29 -11.63
N GLU A 39 -5.05 1.12 -12.24
CA GLU A 39 -6.15 0.64 -13.05
C GLU A 39 -7.32 0.24 -12.16
N ILE A 40 -8.49 0.82 -12.42
CA ILE A 40 -9.68 0.53 -11.60
C ILE A 40 -10.03 -0.95 -11.64
N ASN A 41 -9.93 -1.59 -12.80
CA ASN A 41 -10.23 -3.02 -12.91
C ASN A 41 -9.31 -3.87 -12.04
N GLU A 42 -8.04 -3.52 -11.99
CA GLU A 42 -7.07 -4.24 -11.16
C GLU A 42 -7.36 -4.01 -9.68
N ILE A 43 -7.70 -2.77 -9.31
CA ILE A 43 -8.06 -2.43 -7.93
C ILE A 43 -9.27 -3.25 -7.49
N MET A 44 -10.27 -3.37 -8.35
CA MET A 44 -11.47 -4.14 -8.05
C MET A 44 -11.20 -5.63 -7.86
N LYS A 45 -10.19 -6.16 -8.54
CA LYS A 45 -9.80 -7.56 -8.37
C LYS A 45 -9.33 -7.87 -6.96
N PHE A 46 -8.83 -6.87 -6.25
CA PHE A 46 -8.44 -7.02 -4.84
C PHE A 46 -9.65 -6.98 -3.90
N GLY A 47 -10.83 -6.72 -4.42
CA GLY A 47 -12.03 -6.58 -3.60
C GLY A 47 -12.13 -5.24 -2.89
N VAL A 48 -11.39 -4.25 -3.36
CA VAL A 48 -11.35 -2.91 -2.74
C VAL A 48 -12.37 -2.01 -3.41
N MET A 49 -13.22 -1.38 -2.62
CA MET A 49 -14.21 -0.44 -3.12
C MET A 49 -13.89 1.00 -2.75
N VAL A 50 -12.95 1.21 -1.86
CA VAL A 50 -12.55 2.54 -1.38
C VAL A 50 -11.05 2.70 -1.53
N THR A 51 -10.60 3.81 -2.11
CA THR A 51 -9.18 4.11 -2.26
C THR A 51 -8.80 5.33 -1.42
N PRO A 52 -7.56 5.47 -1.00
CA PRO A 52 -6.43 4.61 -1.29
C PRO A 52 -6.48 3.31 -0.48
N ALA A 53 -5.82 2.29 -0.96
CA ALA A 53 -5.73 1.02 -0.24
C ALA A 53 -4.30 0.49 -0.30
N LEU A 54 -3.96 -0.34 0.66
CA LEU A 54 -2.62 -0.94 0.75
C LEU A 54 -2.76 -2.45 0.78
N ALA A 55 -2.05 -3.13 -0.11
CA ALA A 55 -1.99 -4.59 -0.12
C ALA A 55 -0.55 -5.03 0.09
N ILE A 56 -0.36 -6.07 0.87
CA ILE A 56 0.95 -6.66 1.13
C ILE A 56 0.88 -8.14 0.78
N ASP A 57 1.74 -8.56 -0.15
CA ASP A 57 1.78 -9.95 -0.63
C ASP A 57 0.41 -10.44 -1.10
N GLY A 58 -0.34 -9.56 -1.77
CA GLY A 58 -1.64 -9.90 -2.32
C GLY A 58 -2.81 -9.78 -1.36
N GLN A 59 -2.55 -9.42 -0.10
CA GLN A 59 -3.60 -9.26 0.91
C GLN A 59 -3.82 -7.79 1.21
N VAL A 60 -5.06 -7.34 1.09
CA VAL A 60 -5.42 -5.96 1.40
C VAL A 60 -5.39 -5.75 2.92
N LYS A 61 -4.59 -4.80 3.37
CA LYS A 61 -4.42 -4.52 4.80
C LYS A 61 -5.10 -3.22 5.23
N VAL A 62 -5.19 -2.24 4.33
CA VAL A 62 -5.78 -0.93 4.62
C VAL A 62 -6.65 -0.52 3.46
N THR A 63 -7.83 0.02 3.76
CA THR A 63 -8.72 0.58 2.74
C THR A 63 -9.25 1.92 3.22
N GLY A 64 -9.29 2.89 2.30
CA GLY A 64 -9.95 4.17 2.54
C GLY A 64 -9.23 5.12 3.49
N LYS A 65 -7.97 4.86 3.83
CA LYS A 65 -7.23 5.78 4.68
C LYS A 65 -5.74 5.73 4.37
N VAL A 66 -5.03 6.75 4.81
CA VAL A 66 -3.57 6.81 4.71
C VAL A 66 -2.99 6.29 6.01
N ALA A 67 -2.46 5.07 5.98
CA ALA A 67 -1.83 4.48 7.15
C ALA A 67 -0.51 5.20 7.44
N THR A 68 -0.18 5.34 8.72
CA THR A 68 1.10 5.92 9.12
C THR A 68 2.23 4.92 8.90
N PRO A 69 3.49 5.38 8.80
CA PRO A 69 4.62 4.46 8.71
C PRO A 69 4.66 3.46 9.86
N GLU A 70 4.27 3.90 11.05
CA GLU A 70 4.22 3.03 12.24
C GLU A 70 3.25 1.87 12.04
N GLU A 71 2.04 2.19 11.55
CA GLU A 71 1.04 1.16 11.28
C GLU A 71 1.52 0.18 10.22
N ILE A 72 2.14 0.71 9.17
CA ILE A 72 2.61 -0.12 8.07
C ILE A 72 3.76 -1.02 8.52
N LYS A 73 4.64 -0.53 9.39
CA LYS A 73 5.71 -1.35 9.94
C LYS A 73 5.16 -2.58 10.67
N GLN A 74 4.08 -2.40 11.42
CA GLN A 74 3.44 -3.51 12.10
C GLN A 74 2.87 -4.54 11.13
N MET A 75 2.34 -4.06 10.00
CA MET A 75 1.80 -4.95 8.98
C MET A 75 2.90 -5.73 8.25
N LEU A 76 4.09 -5.15 8.15
CA LEU A 76 5.22 -5.76 7.45
C LEU A 76 6.04 -6.71 8.32
N SER A 77 5.94 -6.55 9.61
CA SER A 77 6.73 -7.37 10.54
C SER A 77 6.10 -8.74 10.82
#